data_01693776058f596ae0a4439d4fd1d0c3
#
_entry.id   01693776058f596ae0a4439d4fd1d0c3
#
_cell.length_a   1.000
_cell.length_b   1.000
_cell.length_c   1.000
_cell.angle_alpha   90.00
_cell.angle_beta   90.00
_cell.angle_gamma   90.00
#
_symmetry.space_group_name_H-M   'P 1'
#
loop_
_entity.id
_entity.type
_entity.pdbx_description
1 polymer ?
#
loop_
_entity_poly.entity_id
_entity_poly.type
_entity_poly.pdbx_seq_one_letter_code
_entity_poly.pdbx_strand_id
1 'polypeptide(L)'
;MLLLALLLWSRFAPAQAVGQGFELERAGQYQRAATVYFTTLRGDSTNLAALLGLERVLPSLNRVPDLLPAAQRAVAASPKNAALRGLLLRTYVTLNEADSARVLAQRWAAEQPRDEAPYREWAIALQDAHRYAEARQVFLAGRRALGRRGAFGVELGELLERVGEWEGAAREWAAALAEAPTQLANAASSLAEAPAEQRERIVRAVLTPEATPLQRRLAGELLLGWGQPESAWNAFAPTVAEPSSDAAYALRRFADLAGAGGPGGAGGGATPEARRVRGLALARYAEMVPEPLAVRARAEAARAFLAAGDRVAARRVLERVAADSTAPPDAQALAQGALVEALIEDGQLAEAGTRLSADTRLADDDRAALRLKLARARIRRGELQLGDSTLVGDSSVEALAVRGWIALYRGEMKTAQQLFRAAGPYAGERRDATERTGVMALLQQLPGDRFPELGAALLLVARGDSAGALAGLRAAAERAGDARPDVLLLAGRIAARLGTAQQATALALFQEVATTGGKSAAAPAAELEWARLLLRQQQTAAAIAQLEHLILAYPASAVVPEARRELERAKGAIPKS
;
A
#
# COMPACT_ATOMS: atom_id res chain seq x y z
N MET A 1 5.73 -19.58 -60.97
CA MET A 1 5.20 -18.69 -59.92
C MET A 1 3.80 -19.07 -59.39
N LEU A 2 2.92 -19.70 -60.15
CA LEU A 2 1.56 -20.10 -59.70
C LEU A 2 1.55 -21.25 -58.68
N LEU A 3 2.50 -22.19 -58.73
CA LEU A 3 2.59 -23.32 -57.77
C LEU A 3 3.07 -22.90 -56.37
N LEU A 4 3.88 -21.83 -56.23
CA LEU A 4 4.31 -21.30 -54.95
C LEU A 4 3.19 -20.51 -54.25
N ALA A 5 2.30 -19.86 -54.98
CA ALA A 5 1.15 -19.14 -54.42
C ALA A 5 0.08 -20.08 -53.85
N LEU A 6 -0.12 -21.26 -54.48
CA LEU A 6 -1.04 -22.29 -53.98
C LEU A 6 -0.54 -22.95 -52.68
N LEU A 7 0.78 -23.10 -52.50
CA LEU A 7 1.38 -23.64 -51.27
C LEU A 7 1.33 -22.65 -50.10
N LEU A 8 1.34 -21.35 -50.34
CA LEU A 8 1.16 -20.32 -49.31
C LEU A 8 -0.31 -20.16 -48.88
N TRP A 9 -1.26 -20.30 -49.77
CA TRP A 9 -2.69 -20.23 -49.48
C TRP A 9 -3.18 -21.41 -48.63
N SER A 10 -2.59 -22.61 -48.75
CA SER A 10 -2.96 -23.78 -47.95
C SER A 10 -2.54 -23.66 -46.47
N ARG A 11 -1.58 -22.79 -46.13
CA ARG A 11 -1.15 -22.55 -44.75
C ARG A 11 -1.90 -21.42 -44.05
N PHE A 12 -2.59 -20.52 -44.76
CA PHE A 12 -3.39 -19.43 -44.18
C PHE A 12 -4.83 -19.84 -43.80
N ALA A 13 -5.37 -20.83 -44.46
CA ALA A 13 -6.75 -21.29 -44.22
C ALA A 13 -7.02 -21.80 -42.80
N PRO A 14 -6.16 -22.64 -42.17
CA PRO A 14 -6.41 -23.14 -40.81
C PRO A 14 -6.27 -22.07 -39.72
N ALA A 15 -5.35 -21.10 -39.87
CA ALA A 15 -5.19 -20.01 -38.92
C ALA A 15 -6.40 -19.07 -38.92
N GLN A 16 -6.95 -18.79 -40.11
CA GLN A 16 -8.13 -17.95 -40.27
C GLN A 16 -9.41 -18.65 -39.71
N ALA A 17 -9.52 -19.96 -39.89
CA ALA A 17 -10.62 -20.76 -39.32
C ALA A 17 -10.58 -20.76 -37.77
N VAL A 18 -9.40 -20.93 -37.16
CA VAL A 18 -9.26 -20.85 -35.71
C VAL A 18 -9.63 -19.48 -35.18
N GLY A 19 -9.22 -18.40 -35.86
CA GLY A 19 -9.61 -17.02 -35.53
C GLY A 19 -11.14 -16.82 -35.54
N GLN A 20 -11.82 -17.37 -36.56
CA GLN A 20 -13.29 -17.37 -36.61
C GLN A 20 -13.92 -18.15 -35.45
N GLY A 21 -13.34 -19.28 -35.06
CA GLY A 21 -13.79 -20.05 -33.90
C GLY A 21 -13.69 -19.24 -32.63
N PHE A 22 -12.60 -18.51 -32.45
CA PHE A 22 -12.38 -17.64 -31.29
C PHE A 22 -13.38 -16.46 -31.22
N GLU A 23 -13.69 -15.83 -32.34
CA GLU A 23 -14.70 -14.75 -32.39
C GLU A 23 -16.11 -15.29 -32.05
N LEU A 24 -16.46 -16.48 -32.51
CA LEU A 24 -17.72 -17.14 -32.16
C LEU A 24 -17.77 -17.51 -30.66
N GLU A 25 -16.65 -17.94 -30.10
CA GLU A 25 -16.50 -18.23 -28.65
C GLU A 25 -16.73 -16.95 -27.83
N ARG A 26 -16.09 -15.81 -28.20
CA ARG A 26 -16.29 -14.50 -27.58
C ARG A 26 -17.74 -14.00 -27.67
N ALA A 27 -18.43 -14.34 -28.76
CA ALA A 27 -19.83 -14.01 -28.97
C ALA A 27 -20.81 -14.97 -28.22
N GLY A 28 -20.30 -15.92 -27.42
CA GLY A 28 -21.10 -16.92 -26.70
C GLY A 28 -21.73 -18.00 -27.62
N GLN A 29 -21.33 -18.05 -28.90
CA GLN A 29 -21.86 -19.00 -29.90
C GLN A 29 -21.09 -20.33 -29.87
N TYR A 30 -21.03 -20.95 -28.69
CA TYR A 30 -20.19 -22.12 -28.40
C TYR A 30 -20.42 -23.29 -29.36
N GLN A 31 -21.68 -23.57 -29.73
CA GLN A 31 -22.01 -24.66 -30.66
C GLN A 31 -21.38 -24.42 -32.05
N ARG A 32 -21.42 -23.17 -32.56
CA ARG A 32 -20.82 -22.80 -33.84
C ARG A 32 -19.29 -22.80 -33.75
N ALA A 33 -18.73 -22.27 -32.64
CA ALA A 33 -17.30 -22.33 -32.40
C ALA A 33 -16.77 -23.77 -32.40
N ALA A 34 -17.44 -24.69 -31.69
CA ALA A 34 -17.08 -26.10 -31.68
C ALA A 34 -17.11 -26.71 -33.07
N THR A 35 -18.12 -26.39 -33.90
CA THR A 35 -18.21 -26.86 -35.27
C THR A 35 -17.01 -26.40 -36.13
N VAL A 36 -16.59 -25.14 -35.99
CA VAL A 36 -15.42 -24.59 -36.66
C VAL A 36 -14.15 -25.31 -36.23
N TYR A 37 -13.95 -25.48 -34.92
CA TYR A 37 -12.77 -26.17 -34.38
C TYR A 37 -12.71 -27.65 -34.83
N PHE A 38 -13.82 -28.39 -34.79
CA PHE A 38 -13.86 -29.76 -35.29
C PHE A 38 -13.59 -29.83 -36.80
N THR A 39 -14.04 -28.83 -37.57
CA THR A 39 -13.75 -28.76 -39.01
C THR A 39 -12.27 -28.51 -39.26
N THR A 40 -11.63 -27.62 -38.49
CA THR A 40 -10.18 -27.39 -38.53
C THR A 40 -9.41 -28.68 -38.23
N LEU A 41 -9.82 -29.45 -37.24
CA LEU A 41 -9.18 -30.72 -36.86
C LEU A 41 -9.34 -31.83 -37.88
N ARG A 42 -10.34 -31.76 -38.78
CA ARG A 42 -10.44 -32.67 -39.95
C ARG A 42 -9.34 -32.42 -40.98
N GLY A 43 -8.92 -31.18 -41.15
CA GLY A 43 -7.82 -30.82 -42.03
C GLY A 43 -6.43 -30.99 -41.40
N ASP A 44 -6.32 -30.67 -40.10
CA ASP A 44 -5.08 -30.79 -39.29
C ASP A 44 -5.42 -31.31 -37.91
N SER A 45 -5.29 -32.62 -37.71
CA SER A 45 -5.63 -33.28 -36.43
C SER A 45 -4.73 -32.87 -35.28
N THR A 46 -3.58 -32.23 -35.52
CA THR A 46 -2.60 -31.77 -34.54
C THR A 46 -2.73 -30.30 -34.19
N ASN A 47 -3.72 -29.60 -34.72
CA ASN A 47 -3.94 -28.19 -34.49
C ASN A 47 -4.27 -27.92 -33.04
N LEU A 48 -3.25 -27.55 -32.26
CA LEU A 48 -3.37 -27.32 -30.84
C LEU A 48 -4.36 -26.19 -30.51
N ALA A 49 -4.40 -25.12 -31.30
CA ALA A 49 -5.29 -24.01 -31.04
C ALA A 49 -6.78 -24.38 -31.18
N ALA A 50 -7.11 -25.25 -32.15
CA ALA A 50 -8.47 -25.79 -32.29
C ALA A 50 -8.83 -26.76 -31.13
N LEU A 51 -7.88 -27.59 -30.69
CA LEU A 51 -8.08 -28.49 -29.55
C LEU A 51 -8.30 -27.72 -28.25
N LEU A 52 -7.49 -26.68 -27.97
CA LEU A 52 -7.67 -25.79 -26.82
C LEU A 52 -8.99 -25.01 -26.91
N GLY A 53 -9.42 -24.62 -28.12
CA GLY A 53 -10.73 -24.02 -28.36
C GLY A 53 -11.86 -24.97 -27.96
N LEU A 54 -11.77 -26.25 -28.34
CA LEU A 54 -12.74 -27.29 -27.91
C LEU A 54 -12.72 -27.52 -26.41
N GLU A 55 -11.53 -27.56 -25.79
CA GLU A 55 -11.39 -27.72 -24.34
C GLU A 55 -12.15 -26.62 -23.57
N ARG A 56 -12.17 -25.37 -24.09
CA ARG A 56 -12.90 -24.25 -23.47
C ARG A 56 -14.41 -24.27 -23.73
N VAL A 57 -14.85 -24.64 -24.94
CA VAL A 57 -16.26 -24.49 -25.32
C VAL A 57 -17.13 -25.71 -25.01
N LEU A 58 -16.56 -26.93 -25.03
CA LEU A 58 -17.32 -28.15 -24.83
C LEU A 58 -17.93 -28.31 -23.44
N PRO A 59 -17.30 -27.84 -22.34
CA PRO A 59 -17.94 -27.85 -21.01
C PRO A 59 -19.27 -27.09 -20.99
N SER A 60 -19.34 -25.90 -21.61
CA SER A 60 -20.58 -25.10 -21.71
C SER A 60 -21.68 -25.78 -22.53
N LEU A 61 -21.33 -26.78 -23.34
CA LEU A 61 -22.26 -27.57 -24.15
C LEU A 61 -22.58 -28.94 -23.54
N ASN A 62 -22.01 -29.27 -22.37
CA ASN A 62 -22.06 -30.62 -21.79
C ASN A 62 -21.54 -31.73 -22.73
N ARG A 63 -20.53 -31.42 -23.57
CA ARG A 63 -19.99 -32.27 -24.61
C ARG A 63 -18.50 -32.54 -24.47
N VAL A 64 -17.97 -32.50 -23.25
CA VAL A 64 -16.54 -32.76 -22.98
C VAL A 64 -16.09 -34.13 -23.53
N PRO A 65 -16.91 -35.25 -23.49
CA PRO A 65 -16.52 -36.52 -24.08
C PRO A 65 -16.15 -36.46 -25.57
N ASP A 66 -16.68 -35.49 -26.34
CA ASP A 66 -16.40 -35.35 -27.76
C ASP A 66 -14.95 -34.88 -28.04
N LEU A 67 -14.26 -34.29 -27.05
CA LEU A 67 -12.86 -33.90 -27.16
C LEU A 67 -11.93 -35.13 -27.20
N LEU A 68 -12.25 -36.18 -26.46
CA LEU A 68 -11.36 -37.31 -26.26
C LEU A 68 -10.87 -37.97 -27.57
N PRO A 69 -11.73 -38.32 -28.52
CA PRO A 69 -11.28 -38.92 -29.77
C PRO A 69 -10.39 -38.00 -30.61
N ALA A 70 -10.61 -36.68 -30.54
CA ALA A 70 -9.79 -35.70 -31.24
C ALA A 70 -8.40 -35.57 -30.58
N ALA A 71 -8.33 -35.49 -29.25
CA ALA A 71 -7.10 -35.45 -28.49
C ALA A 71 -6.24 -36.72 -28.67
N GLN A 72 -6.89 -37.89 -28.65
CA GLN A 72 -6.21 -39.18 -28.93
C GLN A 72 -5.60 -39.24 -30.31
N ARG A 73 -6.33 -38.82 -31.35
CA ARG A 73 -5.81 -38.73 -32.73
C ARG A 73 -4.63 -37.76 -32.82
N ALA A 74 -4.72 -36.62 -32.15
CA ALA A 74 -3.66 -35.63 -32.16
C ALA A 74 -2.36 -36.18 -31.55
N VAL A 75 -2.45 -36.82 -30.38
CA VAL A 75 -1.30 -37.49 -29.74
C VAL A 75 -0.77 -38.65 -30.57
N ALA A 76 -1.64 -39.46 -31.22
CA ALA A 76 -1.20 -40.52 -32.13
C ALA A 76 -0.44 -39.98 -33.35
N ALA A 77 -0.86 -38.85 -33.90
CA ALA A 77 -0.19 -38.20 -35.02
C ALA A 77 1.12 -37.48 -34.63
N SER A 78 1.22 -36.98 -33.38
CA SER A 78 2.41 -36.31 -32.87
C SER A 78 2.75 -36.78 -31.45
N PRO A 79 3.25 -38.00 -31.29
CA PRO A 79 3.39 -38.64 -29.96
C PRO A 79 4.34 -37.94 -29.00
N LYS A 80 5.32 -37.19 -29.50
CA LYS A 80 6.32 -36.46 -28.67
C LYS A 80 5.92 -35.04 -28.34
N ASN A 81 4.77 -34.56 -28.79
CA ASN A 81 4.32 -33.21 -28.52
C ASN A 81 3.77 -33.11 -27.09
N ALA A 82 4.49 -32.42 -26.21
CA ALA A 82 4.15 -32.27 -24.79
C ALA A 82 2.79 -31.56 -24.61
N ALA A 83 2.50 -30.52 -25.39
CA ALA A 83 1.23 -29.79 -25.27
C ALA A 83 0.00 -30.65 -25.60
N LEU A 84 0.13 -31.53 -26.61
CA LEU A 84 -0.95 -32.47 -26.97
C LEU A 84 -1.12 -33.57 -25.91
N ARG A 85 -0.01 -34.05 -25.33
CA ARG A 85 -0.05 -35.00 -24.19
C ARG A 85 -0.69 -34.37 -22.95
N GLY A 86 -0.33 -33.10 -22.63
CA GLY A 86 -0.94 -32.36 -21.52
C GLY A 86 -2.44 -32.18 -21.72
N LEU A 87 -2.89 -31.79 -22.93
CA LEU A 87 -4.31 -31.67 -23.24
C LEU A 87 -5.04 -33.02 -23.09
N LEU A 88 -4.45 -34.12 -23.57
CA LEU A 88 -5.05 -35.45 -23.42
C LEU A 88 -5.13 -35.89 -21.94
N LEU A 89 -4.10 -35.56 -21.14
CA LEU A 89 -4.10 -35.77 -19.68
C LEU A 89 -5.25 -35.03 -19.01
N ARG A 90 -5.40 -33.73 -19.27
CA ARG A 90 -6.49 -32.93 -18.74
C ARG A 90 -7.86 -33.49 -19.17
N THR A 91 -7.99 -33.91 -20.43
CA THR A 91 -9.21 -34.54 -20.93
C THR A 91 -9.56 -35.82 -20.17
N TYR A 92 -8.58 -36.71 -19.93
CA TYR A 92 -8.81 -37.91 -19.13
C TYR A 92 -9.21 -37.61 -17.69
N VAL A 93 -8.53 -36.64 -17.06
CA VAL A 93 -8.87 -36.24 -15.67
C VAL A 93 -10.27 -35.64 -15.59
N THR A 94 -10.67 -34.79 -16.54
CA THR A 94 -12.00 -34.17 -16.61
C THR A 94 -13.10 -35.24 -16.82
N LEU A 95 -12.81 -36.29 -17.59
CA LEU A 95 -13.72 -37.41 -17.83
C LEU A 95 -13.66 -38.46 -16.72
N ASN A 96 -12.86 -38.24 -15.67
CA ASN A 96 -12.66 -39.20 -14.57
C ASN A 96 -12.06 -40.56 -15.01
N GLU A 97 -11.32 -40.57 -16.12
CA GLU A 97 -10.58 -41.73 -16.64
C GLU A 97 -9.18 -41.81 -15.98
N ALA A 98 -9.14 -42.06 -14.67
CA ALA A 98 -7.94 -42.03 -13.84
C ALA A 98 -6.84 -42.99 -14.33
N ASP A 99 -7.22 -44.20 -14.77
CA ASP A 99 -6.26 -45.20 -15.26
C ASP A 99 -5.63 -44.76 -16.60
N SER A 100 -6.43 -44.23 -17.51
CA SER A 100 -5.94 -43.69 -18.79
C SER A 100 -4.95 -42.53 -18.58
N ALA A 101 -5.28 -41.60 -17.68
CA ALA A 101 -4.40 -40.51 -17.32
C ALA A 101 -3.08 -41.02 -16.72
N ARG A 102 -3.15 -41.98 -15.78
CA ARG A 102 -1.98 -42.58 -15.15
C ARG A 102 -1.07 -43.26 -16.18
N VAL A 103 -1.63 -44.09 -17.05
CA VAL A 103 -0.89 -44.83 -18.10
C VAL A 103 -0.19 -43.85 -19.04
N LEU A 104 -0.88 -42.80 -19.49
CA LEU A 104 -0.31 -41.78 -20.36
C LEU A 104 0.87 -41.05 -19.68
N ALA A 105 0.68 -40.62 -18.42
CA ALA A 105 1.71 -39.91 -17.68
C ALA A 105 2.93 -40.81 -17.40
N GLN A 106 2.73 -42.06 -16.99
CA GLN A 106 3.81 -43.02 -16.74
C GLN A 106 4.59 -43.34 -18.01
N ARG A 107 3.91 -43.52 -19.13
CA ARG A 107 4.58 -43.74 -20.44
C ARG A 107 5.39 -42.52 -20.84
N TRP A 108 4.83 -41.34 -20.69
CA TRP A 108 5.55 -40.10 -21.00
C TRP A 108 6.80 -39.93 -20.11
N ALA A 109 6.67 -40.15 -18.80
CA ALA A 109 7.81 -40.10 -17.88
C ALA A 109 8.88 -41.15 -18.20
N ALA A 110 8.49 -42.35 -18.61
CA ALA A 110 9.44 -43.39 -19.03
C ALA A 110 10.22 -43.04 -20.30
N GLU A 111 9.57 -42.34 -21.24
CA GLU A 111 10.20 -41.83 -22.46
C GLU A 111 11.13 -40.64 -22.21
N GLN A 112 10.86 -39.84 -21.16
CA GLN A 112 11.61 -38.64 -20.80
C GLN A 112 11.87 -38.57 -19.28
N PRO A 113 12.78 -39.39 -18.73
CA PRO A 113 12.96 -39.58 -17.29
C PRO A 113 13.40 -38.35 -16.50
N ARG A 114 13.94 -37.34 -17.18
CA ARG A 114 14.39 -36.06 -16.56
C ARG A 114 13.40 -34.90 -16.77
N ASP A 115 12.29 -35.15 -17.45
CA ASP A 115 11.28 -34.14 -17.74
C ASP A 115 10.28 -34.05 -16.59
N GLU A 116 10.01 -32.85 -16.13
CA GLU A 116 9.01 -32.57 -15.11
C GLU A 116 7.58 -32.56 -15.68
N ALA A 117 7.44 -32.29 -16.99
CA ALA A 117 6.17 -32.06 -17.64
C ALA A 117 5.15 -33.19 -17.41
N PRO A 118 5.48 -34.49 -17.48
CA PRO A 118 4.51 -35.56 -17.23
C PRO A 118 3.81 -35.46 -15.88
N TYR A 119 4.58 -35.16 -14.83
CA TYR A 119 4.07 -35.03 -13.48
C TYR A 119 3.36 -33.71 -13.24
N ARG A 120 3.90 -32.61 -13.78
CA ARG A 120 3.33 -31.26 -13.64
C ARG A 120 1.96 -31.20 -14.32
N GLU A 121 1.86 -31.59 -15.59
CA GLU A 121 0.61 -31.55 -16.35
C GLU A 121 -0.47 -32.42 -15.70
N TRP A 122 -0.10 -33.61 -15.22
CA TRP A 122 -1.04 -34.48 -14.55
C TRP A 122 -1.52 -33.92 -13.21
N ALA A 123 -0.61 -33.43 -12.38
CA ALA A 123 -0.96 -32.87 -11.08
C ALA A 123 -1.78 -31.58 -11.22
N ILE A 124 -1.45 -30.68 -12.18
CA ILE A 124 -2.26 -29.49 -12.45
C ILE A 124 -3.67 -29.88 -12.90
N ALA A 125 -3.81 -30.85 -13.81
CA ALA A 125 -5.12 -31.33 -14.22
C ALA A 125 -5.96 -31.86 -13.04
N LEU A 126 -5.32 -32.52 -12.08
CA LEU A 126 -5.99 -33.00 -10.85
C LEU A 126 -6.36 -31.83 -9.93
N GLN A 127 -5.51 -30.79 -9.84
CA GLN A 127 -5.83 -29.57 -9.07
C GLN A 127 -7.04 -28.84 -9.66
N ASP A 128 -7.10 -28.70 -10.98
CA ASP A 128 -8.23 -28.08 -11.69
C ASP A 128 -9.53 -28.84 -11.47
N ALA A 129 -9.42 -30.17 -11.32
CA ALA A 129 -10.53 -31.04 -10.94
C ALA A 129 -10.80 -31.11 -9.41
N HIS A 130 -10.16 -30.23 -8.62
CA HIS A 130 -10.24 -30.19 -7.14
C HIS A 130 -9.80 -31.49 -6.44
N ARG A 131 -9.02 -32.35 -7.11
CA ARG A 131 -8.49 -33.63 -6.58
C ARG A 131 -7.12 -33.39 -5.93
N TYR A 132 -7.06 -32.49 -4.94
CA TYR A 132 -5.81 -31.99 -4.34
C TYR A 132 -4.92 -33.07 -3.71
N ALA A 133 -5.53 -34.06 -3.05
CA ALA A 133 -4.79 -35.18 -2.44
C ALA A 133 -4.05 -36.02 -3.49
N GLU A 134 -4.66 -36.28 -4.63
CA GLU A 134 -4.06 -37.01 -5.73
C GLU A 134 -2.98 -36.18 -6.45
N ALA A 135 -3.25 -34.89 -6.69
CA ALA A 135 -2.27 -33.97 -7.24
C ALA A 135 -0.98 -33.95 -6.39
N ARG A 136 -1.12 -33.86 -5.06
CA ARG A 136 0.00 -33.96 -4.12
C ARG A 136 0.81 -35.25 -4.29
N GLN A 137 0.11 -36.40 -4.42
CA GLN A 137 0.76 -37.69 -4.61
C GLN A 137 1.55 -37.75 -5.92
N VAL A 138 1.01 -37.18 -7.01
CA VAL A 138 1.65 -37.09 -8.32
C VAL A 138 2.92 -36.24 -8.24
N PHE A 139 2.87 -35.05 -7.66
CA PHE A 139 4.06 -34.21 -7.47
C PHE A 139 5.13 -34.91 -6.64
N LEU A 140 4.75 -35.56 -5.53
CA LEU A 140 5.69 -36.31 -4.69
C LEU A 140 6.28 -37.53 -5.42
N ALA A 141 5.50 -38.21 -6.27
CA ALA A 141 6.00 -39.28 -7.11
C ALA A 141 7.00 -38.76 -8.16
N GLY A 142 6.70 -37.64 -8.80
CA GLY A 142 7.60 -36.97 -9.72
C GLY A 142 8.90 -36.55 -9.06
N ARG A 143 8.84 -35.95 -7.87
CA ARG A 143 10.00 -35.58 -7.07
C ARG A 143 10.95 -36.76 -6.81
N ARG A 144 10.38 -37.90 -6.41
CA ARG A 144 11.16 -39.14 -6.19
C ARG A 144 11.77 -39.65 -7.49
N ALA A 145 11.03 -39.64 -8.58
CA ALA A 145 11.52 -40.10 -9.88
C ALA A 145 12.65 -39.23 -10.43
N LEU A 146 12.56 -37.92 -10.23
CA LEU A 146 13.59 -36.95 -10.66
C LEU A 146 14.82 -36.92 -9.73
N GLY A 147 14.73 -37.43 -8.50
CA GLY A 147 15.79 -37.41 -7.51
C GLY A 147 16.15 -36.00 -6.99
N ARG A 148 15.26 -35.01 -7.17
CA ARG A 148 15.47 -33.61 -6.81
C ARG A 148 14.55 -33.19 -5.67
N ARG A 149 15.12 -32.78 -4.53
CA ARG A 149 14.34 -32.45 -3.32
C ARG A 149 13.44 -31.23 -3.48
N GLY A 150 13.88 -30.24 -4.26
CA GLY A 150 13.12 -29.00 -4.50
C GLY A 150 12.16 -29.07 -5.69
N ALA A 151 12.17 -30.15 -6.48
CA ALA A 151 11.28 -30.29 -7.63
C ALA A 151 9.82 -30.17 -7.20
N PHE A 152 9.05 -29.38 -7.95
CA PHE A 152 7.65 -29.06 -7.65
C PHE A 152 7.41 -28.37 -6.31
N GLY A 153 8.43 -27.74 -5.71
CA GLY A 153 8.28 -27.10 -4.41
C GLY A 153 7.34 -25.89 -4.44
N VAL A 154 7.32 -25.14 -5.56
CA VAL A 154 6.38 -24.04 -5.77
C VAL A 154 4.94 -24.58 -5.85
N GLU A 155 4.70 -25.51 -6.74
CA GLU A 155 3.38 -26.10 -6.99
C GLU A 155 2.83 -26.83 -5.74
N LEU A 156 3.70 -27.51 -4.99
CA LEU A 156 3.32 -28.12 -3.73
C LEU A 156 3.04 -27.09 -2.63
N GLY A 157 3.82 -26.00 -2.58
CA GLY A 157 3.60 -24.88 -1.68
C GLY A 157 2.20 -24.29 -1.89
N GLU A 158 1.90 -23.88 -3.13
CA GLU A 158 0.58 -23.33 -3.50
C GLU A 158 -0.58 -24.29 -3.25
N LEU A 159 -0.37 -25.59 -3.53
CA LEU A 159 -1.38 -26.61 -3.27
C LEU A 159 -1.67 -26.75 -1.77
N LEU A 160 -0.63 -26.76 -0.94
CA LEU A 160 -0.75 -26.92 0.51
C LEU A 160 -1.39 -25.68 1.16
N GLU A 161 -1.10 -24.48 0.68
CA GLU A 161 -1.79 -23.25 1.07
C GLU A 161 -3.30 -23.33 0.78
N ARG A 162 -3.64 -23.76 -0.42
CA ARG A 162 -5.05 -23.92 -0.84
C ARG A 162 -5.86 -24.87 0.04
N VAL A 163 -5.21 -25.88 0.61
CA VAL A 163 -5.84 -26.81 1.55
C VAL A 163 -5.64 -26.44 3.02
N GLY A 164 -4.98 -25.30 3.30
CA GLY A 164 -4.77 -24.79 4.65
C GLY A 164 -3.62 -25.45 5.42
N GLU A 165 -2.78 -26.25 4.76
CA GLU A 165 -1.60 -26.91 5.36
C GLU A 165 -0.37 -25.99 5.34
N TRP A 166 -0.47 -24.80 5.99
CA TRP A 166 0.51 -23.71 5.91
C TRP A 166 1.92 -24.10 6.33
N GLU A 167 2.09 -24.92 7.36
CA GLU A 167 3.42 -25.39 7.79
C GLU A 167 4.07 -26.28 6.71
N GLY A 168 3.27 -27.12 6.06
CA GLY A 168 3.70 -27.92 4.91
C GLY A 168 4.10 -27.04 3.73
N ALA A 169 3.27 -26.05 3.40
CA ALA A 169 3.54 -25.08 2.35
C ALA A 169 4.87 -24.35 2.59
N ALA A 170 5.12 -23.90 3.81
CA ALA A 170 6.36 -23.21 4.17
C ALA A 170 7.61 -24.07 3.95
N ARG A 171 7.54 -25.39 4.27
CA ARG A 171 8.65 -26.32 4.00
C ARG A 171 8.86 -26.50 2.49
N GLU A 172 7.81 -26.57 1.71
CA GLU A 172 7.90 -26.73 0.26
C GLU A 172 8.47 -25.49 -0.41
N TRP A 173 7.99 -24.30 -0.04
CA TRP A 173 8.58 -23.04 -0.49
C TRP A 173 10.05 -22.91 -0.10
N ALA A 174 10.41 -23.25 1.14
CA ALA A 174 11.77 -23.23 1.61
C ALA A 174 12.69 -24.20 0.84
N ALA A 175 12.17 -25.36 0.44
CA ALA A 175 12.90 -26.33 -0.41
C ALA A 175 13.02 -25.82 -1.85
N ALA A 176 11.99 -25.17 -2.40
CA ALA A 176 12.00 -24.62 -3.75
C ALA A 176 13.09 -23.55 -3.94
N LEU A 177 13.37 -22.74 -2.91
CA LEU A 177 14.40 -21.69 -2.98
C LEU A 177 15.81 -22.22 -3.27
N ALA A 178 16.09 -23.47 -2.97
CA ALA A 178 17.39 -24.08 -3.30
C ALA A 178 17.58 -24.28 -4.81
N GLU A 179 16.49 -24.50 -5.55
CA GLU A 179 16.51 -24.72 -7.00
C GLU A 179 16.10 -23.47 -7.79
N ALA A 180 15.25 -22.62 -7.20
CA ALA A 180 14.70 -21.42 -7.81
C ALA A 180 14.80 -20.19 -6.86
N PRO A 181 16.00 -19.62 -6.67
CA PRO A 181 16.23 -18.48 -5.77
C PRO A 181 15.36 -17.26 -6.09
N THR A 182 14.98 -17.09 -7.35
CA THR A 182 14.13 -15.99 -7.84
C THR A 182 12.70 -16.04 -7.29
N GLN A 183 12.27 -17.17 -6.73
CA GLN A 183 10.94 -17.36 -6.14
C GLN A 183 10.81 -16.77 -4.72
N LEU A 184 11.86 -16.16 -4.15
CA LEU A 184 11.82 -15.60 -2.79
C LEU A 184 10.66 -14.63 -2.59
N ALA A 185 10.45 -13.71 -3.54
CA ALA A 185 9.36 -12.74 -3.44
C ALA A 185 7.97 -13.38 -3.50
N ASN A 186 7.79 -14.37 -4.37
CA ASN A 186 6.54 -15.12 -4.50
C ASN A 186 6.26 -15.91 -3.22
N ALA A 187 7.25 -16.62 -2.70
CA ALA A 187 7.15 -17.36 -1.44
C ALA A 187 6.77 -16.45 -0.27
N ALA A 188 7.42 -15.26 -0.17
CA ALA A 188 7.10 -14.28 0.86
C ALA A 188 5.68 -13.73 0.74
N SER A 189 5.23 -13.40 -0.48
CA SER A 189 3.88 -12.88 -0.70
C SER A 189 2.80 -13.91 -0.42
N SER A 190 3.01 -15.15 -0.87
CA SER A 190 2.06 -16.24 -0.70
C SER A 190 1.89 -16.62 0.79
N LEU A 191 2.99 -16.89 1.47
CA LEU A 191 2.97 -17.24 2.90
C LEU A 191 2.56 -16.07 3.81
N ALA A 192 2.67 -14.80 3.36
CA ALA A 192 2.24 -13.64 4.14
C ALA A 192 0.72 -13.63 4.42
N GLU A 193 -0.08 -14.27 3.55
CA GLU A 193 -1.53 -14.41 3.68
C GLU A 193 -1.97 -15.39 4.77
N ALA A 194 -1.02 -16.11 5.38
CA ALA A 194 -1.31 -17.12 6.39
C ALA A 194 -2.04 -16.53 7.61
N PRO A 195 -3.04 -17.25 8.13
CA PRO A 195 -3.73 -16.91 9.37
C PRO A 195 -2.76 -16.72 10.54
N ALA A 196 -3.08 -15.80 11.45
CA ALA A 196 -2.18 -15.41 12.52
C ALA A 196 -1.71 -16.60 13.40
N GLU A 197 -2.60 -17.55 13.64
CA GLU A 197 -2.32 -18.75 14.43
C GLU A 197 -1.34 -19.74 13.76
N GLN A 198 -1.11 -19.60 12.45
CA GLN A 198 -0.17 -20.45 11.70
C GLN A 198 1.24 -19.84 11.60
N ARG A 199 1.36 -18.51 11.80
CA ARG A 199 2.58 -17.74 11.50
C ARG A 199 3.82 -18.27 12.24
N GLU A 200 3.68 -18.60 13.51
CA GLU A 200 4.78 -19.15 14.31
C GLU A 200 5.25 -20.52 13.79
N ARG A 201 4.32 -21.37 13.34
CA ARG A 201 4.64 -22.67 12.76
C ARG A 201 5.37 -22.51 11.42
N ILE A 202 4.96 -21.55 10.60
CA ILE A 202 5.61 -21.20 9.34
C ILE A 202 7.05 -20.76 9.60
N VAL A 203 7.26 -19.82 10.54
CA VAL A 203 8.61 -19.36 10.88
C VAL A 203 9.50 -20.52 11.32
N ARG A 204 9.00 -21.39 12.21
CA ARG A 204 9.76 -22.59 12.64
C ARG A 204 10.05 -23.57 11.51
N ALA A 205 9.13 -23.70 10.55
CA ALA A 205 9.34 -24.57 9.39
C ALA A 205 10.41 -24.05 8.43
N VAL A 206 10.57 -22.73 8.33
CA VAL A 206 11.55 -22.06 7.48
C VAL A 206 12.91 -21.88 8.19
N LEU A 207 12.91 -21.49 9.46
CA LEU A 207 14.09 -21.22 10.27
C LEU A 207 14.56 -22.47 11.04
N THR A 208 14.92 -23.52 10.33
CA THR A 208 15.59 -24.67 10.94
C THR A 208 17.03 -24.33 11.34
N PRO A 209 17.71 -25.12 12.20
CA PRO A 209 19.12 -24.92 12.53
C PRO A 209 20.02 -24.84 11.29
N GLU A 210 19.68 -25.59 10.24
CA GLU A 210 20.43 -25.67 8.98
C GLU A 210 19.87 -24.71 7.91
N ALA A 211 19.04 -23.73 8.29
CA ALA A 211 18.40 -22.82 7.34
C ALA A 211 19.44 -22.06 6.50
N THR A 212 19.27 -22.16 5.19
CA THR A 212 20.10 -21.46 4.20
C THR A 212 19.92 -19.93 4.27
N PRO A 213 20.83 -19.14 3.71
CA PRO A 213 20.64 -17.69 3.65
C PRO A 213 19.32 -17.25 3.02
N LEU A 214 18.85 -17.91 1.95
CA LEU A 214 17.57 -17.60 1.30
C LEU A 214 16.37 -17.92 2.19
N GLN A 215 16.39 -19.01 2.93
CA GLN A 215 15.36 -19.36 3.90
C GLN A 215 15.32 -18.34 5.05
N ARG A 216 16.48 -17.90 5.55
CA ARG A 216 16.54 -16.83 6.55
C ARG A 216 16.01 -15.50 6.03
N ARG A 217 16.30 -15.17 4.76
CA ARG A 217 15.72 -13.97 4.10
C ARG A 217 14.20 -14.09 3.97
N LEU A 218 13.69 -15.27 3.57
CA LEU A 218 12.24 -15.52 3.53
C LEU A 218 11.61 -15.29 4.90
N ALA A 219 12.15 -15.87 5.95
CA ALA A 219 11.64 -15.66 7.31
C ALA A 219 11.71 -14.19 7.74
N GLY A 220 12.79 -13.49 7.38
CA GLY A 220 12.92 -12.05 7.63
C GLY A 220 11.84 -11.23 6.95
N GLU A 221 11.54 -11.49 5.67
CA GLU A 221 10.46 -10.79 4.94
C GLU A 221 9.08 -11.09 5.54
N LEU A 222 8.81 -12.34 5.91
CA LEU A 222 7.55 -12.75 6.55
C LEU A 222 7.37 -12.07 7.92
N LEU A 223 8.37 -12.15 8.79
CA LEU A 223 8.33 -11.55 10.11
C LEU A 223 8.13 -10.03 10.02
N LEU A 224 8.77 -9.38 9.04
CA LEU A 224 8.59 -7.96 8.79
C LEU A 224 7.16 -7.64 8.37
N GLY A 225 6.58 -8.41 7.44
CA GLY A 225 5.20 -8.27 6.98
C GLY A 225 4.16 -8.51 8.07
N TRP A 226 4.50 -9.34 9.06
CA TRP A 226 3.64 -9.62 10.21
C TRP A 226 3.86 -8.69 11.40
N GLY A 227 4.61 -7.59 11.23
CA GLY A 227 4.82 -6.57 12.24
C GLY A 227 5.78 -6.97 13.35
N GLN A 228 6.75 -7.85 13.09
CA GLN A 228 7.80 -8.28 14.00
C GLN A 228 9.19 -7.86 13.49
N PRO A 229 9.47 -6.56 13.35
CA PRO A 229 10.66 -6.08 12.65
C PRO A 229 11.97 -6.47 13.33
N GLU A 230 12.05 -6.54 14.66
CA GLU A 230 13.26 -6.95 15.36
C GLU A 230 13.57 -8.43 15.14
N SER A 231 12.57 -9.30 15.21
CA SER A 231 12.72 -10.72 14.88
C SER A 231 13.10 -10.91 13.42
N ALA A 232 12.53 -10.08 12.53
CA ALA A 232 12.87 -10.06 11.10
C ALA A 232 14.35 -9.73 10.88
N TRP A 233 14.86 -8.70 11.54
CA TRP A 233 16.27 -8.33 11.47
C TRP A 233 17.19 -9.43 11.99
N ASN A 234 16.86 -10.03 13.13
CA ASN A 234 17.62 -11.12 13.72
C ASN A 234 17.72 -12.34 12.81
N ALA A 235 16.66 -12.66 12.07
CA ALA A 235 16.68 -13.73 11.08
C ALA A 235 17.50 -13.36 9.84
N PHE A 236 17.38 -12.11 9.38
CA PHE A 236 17.96 -11.61 8.14
C PHE A 236 19.46 -11.25 8.25
N ALA A 237 19.88 -10.55 9.31
CA ALA A 237 21.20 -9.95 9.44
C ALA A 237 22.37 -10.95 9.24
N PRO A 238 22.30 -12.22 9.69
CA PRO A 238 23.36 -13.20 9.44
C PRO A 238 23.59 -13.48 7.95
N THR A 239 22.59 -13.26 7.08
CA THR A 239 22.69 -13.54 5.64
C THR A 239 23.48 -12.49 4.86
N VAL A 240 23.78 -11.37 5.52
CA VAL A 240 24.47 -10.20 4.95
C VAL A 240 25.70 -9.81 5.80
N ALA A 241 26.27 -10.77 6.52
CA ALA A 241 27.48 -10.54 7.33
C ALA A 241 28.68 -10.24 6.44
N GLU A 242 28.85 -11.01 5.34
CA GLU A 242 29.94 -10.85 4.39
C GLU A 242 29.55 -9.87 3.26
N PRO A 243 30.43 -8.90 2.93
CA PRO A 243 30.16 -7.95 1.84
C PRO A 243 30.12 -8.66 0.48
N SER A 244 29.00 -8.43 -0.24
CA SER A 244 28.82 -8.91 -1.62
C SER A 244 27.75 -8.08 -2.32
N SER A 245 27.69 -8.14 -3.64
CA SER A 245 26.63 -7.49 -4.41
C SER A 245 25.24 -8.05 -4.08
N ASP A 246 25.15 -9.34 -3.81
CA ASP A 246 23.92 -10.00 -3.37
C ASP A 246 23.49 -9.54 -1.97
N ALA A 247 24.43 -9.42 -1.03
CA ALA A 247 24.15 -8.88 0.30
C ALA A 247 23.71 -7.42 0.24
N ALA A 248 24.35 -6.61 -0.59
CA ALA A 248 23.95 -5.21 -0.81
C ALA A 248 22.53 -5.12 -1.39
N TYR A 249 22.23 -5.91 -2.42
CA TYR A 249 20.88 -5.95 -2.99
C TYR A 249 19.83 -6.39 -1.95
N ALA A 250 20.13 -7.44 -1.19
CA ALA A 250 19.22 -7.95 -0.15
C ALA A 250 18.97 -6.92 0.96
N LEU A 251 20.01 -6.20 1.40
CA LEU A 251 19.89 -5.12 2.39
C LEU A 251 19.01 -3.97 1.89
N ARG A 252 19.20 -3.54 0.65
CA ARG A 252 18.39 -2.47 0.05
C ARG A 252 16.93 -2.89 -0.01
N ARG A 253 16.65 -4.09 -0.53
CA ARG A 253 15.30 -4.66 -0.58
C ARG A 253 14.65 -4.74 0.81
N PHE A 254 15.37 -5.26 1.81
CA PHE A 254 14.88 -5.36 3.18
C PHE A 254 14.56 -3.98 3.78
N ALA A 255 15.41 -2.98 3.52
CA ALA A 255 15.19 -1.62 3.97
C ALA A 255 13.94 -0.99 3.31
N ASP A 256 13.70 -1.27 2.03
CA ASP A 256 12.54 -0.77 1.31
C ASP A 256 11.25 -1.41 1.84
N LEU A 257 11.25 -2.72 2.09
CA LEU A 257 10.14 -3.44 2.72
C LEU A 257 9.85 -2.91 4.13
N ALA A 258 10.87 -2.67 4.95
CA ALA A 258 10.72 -2.09 6.28
C ALA A 258 10.13 -0.67 6.24
N GLY A 259 10.43 0.10 5.19
CA GLY A 259 9.88 1.43 4.96
C GLY A 259 8.42 1.42 4.52
N ALA A 260 8.00 0.39 3.79
CA ALA A 260 6.65 0.19 3.30
C ALA A 260 5.69 -0.46 4.32
N GLY A 261 6.21 -0.94 5.47
CA GLY A 261 5.40 -1.67 6.45
C GLY A 261 5.30 -3.17 6.17
N GLY A 262 6.21 -3.70 5.35
CA GLY A 262 6.31 -5.12 4.98
C GLY A 262 5.54 -5.51 3.72
N PRO A 263 5.74 -6.73 3.19
CA PRO A 263 4.98 -7.28 2.08
C PRO A 263 3.50 -7.43 2.50
N GLY A 264 2.61 -6.73 1.82
CA GLY A 264 1.17 -6.71 2.14
C GLY A 264 0.75 -5.56 3.06
N GLY A 265 1.60 -4.54 3.27
CA GLY A 265 1.34 -3.38 4.11
C GLY A 265 0.00 -2.70 3.81
N ALA A 266 -1.02 -3.07 4.58
CA ALA A 266 -2.29 -2.38 4.59
C ALA A 266 -2.12 -1.03 5.31
N GLY A 267 -1.82 0.02 4.55
CA GLY A 267 -2.13 1.42 4.87
C GLY A 267 -1.68 2.07 6.19
N GLY A 268 -1.01 1.37 7.08
CA GLY A 268 -0.46 1.89 8.32
C GLY A 268 1.03 2.18 8.13
N GLY A 269 1.43 3.44 8.29
CA GLY A 269 2.84 3.84 8.18
C GLY A 269 3.75 2.97 9.06
N ALA A 270 5.01 2.80 8.65
CA ALA A 270 6.01 1.98 9.34
C ALA A 270 6.10 2.34 10.83
N THR A 271 6.10 1.32 11.68
CA THR A 271 6.25 1.50 13.14
C THR A 271 7.65 2.04 13.48
N PRO A 272 7.87 2.62 14.69
CA PRO A 272 9.19 3.04 15.12
C PRO A 272 10.22 1.92 15.01
N GLU A 273 9.86 0.67 15.39
CA GLU A 273 10.72 -0.50 15.34
C GLU A 273 11.06 -0.86 13.89
N ALA A 274 10.11 -0.82 12.97
CA ALA A 274 10.35 -1.05 11.54
C ALA A 274 11.28 0.03 10.94
N ARG A 275 11.11 1.29 11.34
CA ARG A 275 12.01 2.37 10.94
C ARG A 275 13.42 2.17 11.48
N ARG A 276 13.55 1.72 12.73
CA ARG A 276 14.85 1.39 13.32
C ARG A 276 15.57 0.29 12.54
N VAL A 277 14.86 -0.78 12.22
CA VAL A 277 15.41 -1.91 11.44
C VAL A 277 15.77 -1.47 10.02
N ARG A 278 14.97 -0.59 9.40
CA ARG A 278 15.34 0.07 8.13
C ARG A 278 16.65 0.82 8.25
N GLY A 279 16.83 1.58 9.33
CA GLY A 279 18.07 2.29 9.62
C GLY A 279 19.28 1.35 9.72
N LEU A 280 19.14 0.21 10.41
CA LEU A 280 20.17 -0.82 10.52
C LEU A 280 20.55 -1.40 9.16
N ALA A 281 19.55 -1.74 8.34
CA ALA A 281 19.77 -2.30 7.01
C ALA A 281 20.48 -1.31 6.08
N LEU A 282 20.06 -0.04 6.07
CA LEU A 282 20.67 1.02 5.27
C LEU A 282 22.10 1.36 5.74
N ALA A 283 22.33 1.39 7.05
CA ALA A 283 23.67 1.62 7.59
C ALA A 283 24.63 0.49 7.18
N ARG A 284 24.17 -0.77 7.22
CA ARG A 284 24.96 -1.91 6.76
C ARG A 284 25.14 -1.93 5.24
N TYR A 285 24.11 -1.55 4.48
CA TYR A 285 24.19 -1.39 3.03
C TYR A 285 25.27 -0.36 2.64
N ALA A 286 25.34 0.76 3.36
CA ALA A 286 26.33 1.80 3.12
C ALA A 286 27.79 1.34 3.31
N GLU A 287 28.03 0.25 4.05
CA GLU A 287 29.36 -0.35 4.21
C GLU A 287 29.77 -1.23 3.01
N MET A 288 28.82 -1.56 2.12
CA MET A 288 29.00 -2.51 1.01
C MET A 288 28.99 -1.86 -0.38
N VAL A 289 28.60 -0.60 -0.46
CA VAL A 289 28.49 0.08 -1.75
C VAL A 289 29.48 1.24 -1.84
N PRO A 290 29.94 1.58 -3.07
CA PRO A 290 30.85 2.70 -3.26
C PRO A 290 30.14 4.06 -3.07
N GLU A 291 30.95 5.11 -2.84
CA GLU A 291 30.47 6.48 -2.93
C GLU A 291 30.04 6.81 -4.39
N PRO A 292 28.98 7.60 -4.65
CA PRO A 292 28.19 8.38 -3.67
C PRO A 292 27.00 7.61 -3.06
N LEU A 293 26.78 6.34 -3.41
CA LEU A 293 25.64 5.53 -2.91
C LEU A 293 25.73 5.33 -1.40
N ALA A 294 26.92 5.10 -0.87
CA ALA A 294 27.15 4.88 0.55
C ALA A 294 26.67 6.06 1.40
N VAL A 295 26.97 7.27 0.95
CA VAL A 295 26.55 8.50 1.66
C VAL A 295 25.04 8.69 1.64
N ARG A 296 24.41 8.47 0.49
CA ARG A 296 22.94 8.53 0.40
C ARG A 296 22.31 7.52 1.36
N ALA A 297 22.83 6.31 1.39
CA ALA A 297 22.36 5.26 2.28
C ALA A 297 22.56 5.62 3.76
N ARG A 298 23.69 6.23 4.14
CA ARG A 298 23.92 6.73 5.51
C ARG A 298 22.91 7.83 5.88
N ALA A 299 22.61 8.74 4.97
CA ALA A 299 21.61 9.78 5.22
C ALA A 299 20.20 9.21 5.36
N GLU A 300 19.82 8.25 4.51
CA GLU A 300 18.54 7.54 4.64
C GLU A 300 18.47 6.76 5.96
N ALA A 301 19.58 6.11 6.38
CA ALA A 301 19.67 5.40 7.65
C ALA A 301 19.47 6.34 8.84
N ALA A 302 20.11 7.50 8.81
CA ALA A 302 19.97 8.50 9.86
C ALA A 302 18.52 9.01 9.97
N ARG A 303 17.87 9.32 8.84
CA ARG A 303 16.44 9.69 8.83
C ARG A 303 15.55 8.59 9.41
N ALA A 304 15.83 7.33 9.06
CA ALA A 304 15.08 6.18 9.56
C ALA A 304 15.24 6.03 11.09
N PHE A 305 16.47 6.17 11.63
CA PHE A 305 16.73 6.17 13.06
C PHE A 305 16.06 7.31 13.80
N LEU A 306 16.09 8.53 13.23
CA LEU A 306 15.39 9.70 13.81
C LEU A 306 13.88 9.45 13.88
N ALA A 307 13.30 8.98 12.79
CA ALA A 307 11.88 8.67 12.73
C ALA A 307 11.47 7.48 13.63
N ALA A 308 12.45 6.67 14.06
CA ALA A 308 12.30 5.62 15.07
C ALA A 308 12.51 6.13 16.51
N GLY A 309 12.98 7.36 16.71
CA GLY A 309 13.39 7.89 18.01
C GLY A 309 14.78 7.42 18.47
N ASP A 310 15.52 6.66 17.64
CA ASP A 310 16.90 6.20 17.94
C ASP A 310 17.93 7.28 17.58
N ARG A 311 17.97 8.32 18.41
CA ARG A 311 18.83 9.49 18.20
C ARG A 311 20.30 9.17 18.27
N VAL A 312 20.68 8.17 19.07
CA VAL A 312 22.08 7.77 19.25
C VAL A 312 22.62 7.10 17.97
N ALA A 313 21.85 6.19 17.39
CA ALA A 313 22.23 5.56 16.14
C ALA A 313 22.26 6.58 14.98
N ALA A 314 21.26 7.48 14.91
CA ALA A 314 21.22 8.55 13.91
C ALA A 314 22.47 9.44 13.97
N ARG A 315 22.79 9.96 15.16
CA ARG A 315 23.96 10.83 15.36
C ARG A 315 25.26 10.13 14.95
N ARG A 316 25.43 8.87 15.34
CA ARG A 316 26.63 8.07 15.00
C ARG A 316 26.83 7.95 13.48
N VAL A 317 25.75 7.75 12.74
CA VAL A 317 25.80 7.64 11.27
C VAL A 317 26.12 9.01 10.65
N LEU A 318 25.50 10.09 11.12
CA LEU A 318 25.67 11.44 10.58
C LEU A 318 27.06 12.01 10.87
N GLU A 319 27.60 11.75 12.07
CA GLU A 319 28.96 12.18 12.44
C GLU A 319 30.02 11.55 11.54
N ARG A 320 29.86 10.27 11.16
CA ARG A 320 30.76 9.63 10.20
C ARG A 320 30.76 10.31 8.84
N VAL A 321 29.58 10.73 8.35
CA VAL A 321 29.49 11.44 7.05
C VAL A 321 30.04 12.85 7.15
N ALA A 322 29.77 13.54 8.24
CA ALA A 322 30.24 14.91 8.45
C ALA A 322 31.77 15.01 8.65
N ALA A 323 32.35 13.98 9.23
CA ALA A 323 33.81 13.88 9.46
C ALA A 323 34.60 13.44 8.21
N ASP A 324 33.93 12.91 7.19
CA ASP A 324 34.57 12.44 5.98
C ASP A 324 34.85 13.60 5.01
N SER A 325 36.07 14.14 5.06
CA SER A 325 36.51 15.23 4.17
C SER A 325 36.62 14.80 2.70
N THR A 326 36.59 13.49 2.43
CA THR A 326 36.65 12.93 1.08
C THR A 326 35.25 12.71 0.49
N ALA A 327 34.21 12.86 1.32
CA ALA A 327 32.84 12.72 0.85
C ALA A 327 32.49 13.78 -0.19
N PRO A 328 31.79 13.42 -1.27
CA PRO A 328 31.32 14.39 -2.27
C PRO A 328 30.51 15.54 -1.63
N PRO A 329 30.59 16.77 -2.19
CA PRO A 329 29.86 17.93 -1.64
C PRO A 329 28.36 17.68 -1.43
N ASP A 330 27.72 16.99 -2.36
CA ASP A 330 26.31 16.62 -2.27
C ASP A 330 26.01 15.72 -1.06
N ALA A 331 26.96 14.90 -0.73
CA ALA A 331 26.89 13.97 0.39
C ALA A 331 27.02 14.68 1.72
N GLN A 332 27.93 15.64 1.80
CA GLN A 332 28.09 16.50 2.97
C GLN A 332 26.84 17.38 3.16
N ALA A 333 26.28 17.93 2.08
CA ALA A 333 25.03 18.67 2.11
C ALA A 333 23.87 17.83 2.66
N LEU A 334 23.75 16.59 2.19
CA LEU A 334 22.71 15.66 2.64
C LEU A 334 22.87 15.33 4.14
N ALA A 335 24.10 15.11 4.61
CA ALA A 335 24.39 14.85 6.03
C ALA A 335 24.08 16.06 6.91
N GLN A 336 24.41 17.25 6.46
CA GLN A 336 24.10 18.51 7.16
C GLN A 336 22.59 18.74 7.23
N GLY A 337 21.87 18.51 6.13
CA GLY A 337 20.40 18.57 6.12
C GLY A 337 19.78 17.61 7.15
N ALA A 338 20.27 16.39 7.21
CA ALA A 338 19.81 15.41 8.19
C ALA A 338 20.19 15.77 9.63
N LEU A 339 21.34 16.38 9.88
CA LEU A 339 21.71 16.90 11.21
C LEU A 339 20.81 18.06 11.65
N VAL A 340 20.48 18.98 10.75
CA VAL A 340 19.53 20.06 11.03
C VAL A 340 18.15 19.49 11.34
N GLU A 341 17.69 18.51 10.58
CA GLU A 341 16.42 17.81 10.84
C GLU A 341 16.41 17.13 12.21
N ALA A 342 17.51 16.45 12.57
CA ALA A 342 17.69 15.86 13.90
C ALA A 342 17.59 16.89 15.03
N LEU A 343 18.26 18.01 14.88
CA LEU A 343 18.22 19.09 15.87
C LEU A 343 16.81 19.68 16.03
N ILE A 344 16.05 19.78 14.92
CA ILE A 344 14.65 20.23 14.96
C ILE A 344 13.79 19.23 15.75
N GLU A 345 13.96 17.94 15.51
CA GLU A 345 13.20 16.89 16.19
C GLU A 345 13.58 16.77 17.68
N ASP A 346 14.87 16.95 18.01
CA ASP A 346 15.37 17.03 19.38
C ASP A 346 14.94 18.30 20.11
N GLY A 347 14.33 19.23 19.37
CA GLY A 347 13.92 20.52 19.91
C GLY A 347 15.09 21.48 20.16
N GLN A 348 16.27 21.22 19.63
CA GLN A 348 17.42 22.15 19.67
C GLN A 348 17.29 23.22 18.58
N LEU A 349 16.15 23.97 18.60
CA LEU A 349 15.72 24.84 17.50
C LEU A 349 16.66 26.03 17.25
N ALA A 350 17.37 26.51 18.28
CA ALA A 350 18.35 27.57 18.16
C ALA A 350 19.58 27.09 17.35
N GLU A 351 20.12 25.92 17.72
CA GLU A 351 21.26 25.31 17.01
C GLU A 351 20.89 24.93 15.57
N ALA A 352 19.71 24.33 15.37
CA ALA A 352 19.18 24.04 14.04
C ALA A 352 19.13 25.29 13.16
N GLY A 353 18.65 26.41 13.70
CA GLY A 353 18.60 27.69 12.99
C GLY A 353 19.99 28.22 12.61
N THR A 354 20.94 28.17 13.53
CA THR A 354 22.32 28.60 13.30
C THR A 354 22.98 27.76 12.22
N ARG A 355 22.89 26.44 12.28
CA ARG A 355 23.44 25.52 11.27
C ARG A 355 22.81 25.75 9.90
N LEU A 356 21.48 25.88 9.85
CA LEU A 356 20.75 26.07 8.60
C LEU A 356 21.10 27.39 7.92
N SER A 357 21.37 28.46 8.70
CA SER A 357 21.80 29.77 8.15
C SER A 357 23.26 29.79 7.72
N ALA A 358 24.12 29.02 8.38
CA ALA A 358 25.56 28.96 8.09
C ALA A 358 25.93 28.06 6.92
N ASP A 359 25.10 27.06 6.61
CA ASP A 359 25.39 26.09 5.56
C ASP A 359 25.02 26.62 4.17
N THR A 360 26.04 26.74 3.31
CA THR A 360 25.90 27.18 1.91
C THR A 360 25.82 26.02 0.92
N ARG A 361 25.96 24.77 1.36
CA ARG A 361 26.05 23.58 0.52
C ARG A 361 24.68 22.93 0.26
N LEU A 362 23.70 23.19 1.13
CA LEU A 362 22.33 22.70 0.94
C LEU A 362 21.74 23.29 -0.34
N ALA A 363 21.09 22.45 -1.14
CA ALA A 363 20.26 22.91 -2.25
C ALA A 363 19.14 23.83 -1.74
N ASP A 364 18.73 24.78 -2.56
CA ASP A 364 17.74 25.80 -2.16
C ASP A 364 16.41 25.16 -1.75
N ASP A 365 15.97 24.13 -2.47
CA ASP A 365 14.73 23.41 -2.15
C ASP A 365 14.80 22.66 -0.80
N ASP A 366 15.92 21.99 -0.52
CA ASP A 366 16.15 21.30 0.76
C ASP A 366 16.22 22.30 1.92
N ARG A 367 16.89 23.43 1.70
CA ARG A 367 16.99 24.52 2.66
C ARG A 367 15.62 25.11 2.96
N ALA A 368 14.80 25.35 1.94
CA ALA A 368 13.44 25.87 2.09
C ALA A 368 12.57 24.87 2.89
N ALA A 369 12.65 23.56 2.57
CA ALA A 369 11.94 22.52 3.31
C ALA A 369 12.33 22.47 4.80
N LEU A 370 13.62 22.58 5.11
CA LEU A 370 14.12 22.61 6.48
C LEU A 370 13.72 23.88 7.23
N ARG A 371 13.70 25.06 6.56
CA ARG A 371 13.17 26.30 7.14
C ARG A 371 11.69 26.17 7.51
N LEU A 372 10.88 25.56 6.65
CA LEU A 372 9.47 25.29 6.93
C LEU A 372 9.30 24.36 8.14
N LYS A 373 10.09 23.27 8.23
CA LYS A 373 10.08 22.37 9.38
C LYS A 373 10.45 23.08 10.67
N LEU A 374 11.51 23.88 10.64
CA LEU A 374 11.98 24.68 11.78
C LEU A 374 10.93 25.70 12.23
N ALA A 375 10.31 26.43 11.30
CA ALA A 375 9.26 27.37 11.61
C ALA A 375 8.05 26.69 12.27
N ARG A 376 7.59 25.55 11.74
CA ARG A 376 6.52 24.75 12.35
C ARG A 376 6.89 24.25 13.76
N ALA A 377 8.14 23.82 13.98
CA ALA A 377 8.60 23.42 15.30
C ALA A 377 8.62 24.60 16.29
N ARG A 378 9.02 25.78 15.88
CA ARG A 378 8.98 27.03 16.67
C ARG A 378 7.54 27.43 17.02
N ILE A 379 6.60 27.29 16.07
CA ILE A 379 5.17 27.51 16.35
C ILE A 379 4.68 26.58 17.49
N ARG A 380 5.00 25.29 17.43
CA ARG A 380 4.62 24.35 18.50
C ARG A 380 5.19 24.72 19.87
N ARG A 381 6.32 25.42 19.92
CA ARG A 381 6.87 25.97 21.17
C ARG A 381 6.29 27.33 21.55
N GLY A 382 5.51 27.96 20.67
CA GLY A 382 5.01 29.31 20.90
C GLY A 382 6.01 30.42 20.53
N GLU A 383 7.14 30.07 19.90
CA GLU A 383 8.20 31.00 19.49
C GLU A 383 7.84 31.68 18.15
N LEU A 384 6.68 32.38 18.12
CA LEU A 384 6.09 32.89 16.88
C LEU A 384 6.99 33.89 16.14
N GLN A 385 7.73 34.75 16.88
CA GLN A 385 8.64 35.73 16.29
C GLN A 385 9.80 35.04 15.56
N LEU A 386 10.39 34.03 16.21
CA LEU A 386 11.48 33.24 15.63
C LEU A 386 11.00 32.39 14.47
N GLY A 387 9.77 31.88 14.55
CA GLY A 387 9.12 31.15 13.45
C GLY A 387 8.95 32.00 12.19
N ASP A 388 8.46 33.23 12.34
CA ASP A 388 8.28 34.16 11.23
C ASP A 388 9.64 34.58 10.62
N SER A 389 10.62 34.94 11.46
CA SER A 389 11.95 35.34 11.00
C SER A 389 12.68 34.23 10.22
N THR A 390 12.38 32.96 10.50
CA THR A 390 12.94 31.84 9.74
C THR A 390 12.51 31.86 8.26
N LEU A 391 11.33 32.39 7.96
CA LEU A 391 10.70 32.41 6.63
C LEU A 391 10.75 33.78 5.95
N VAL A 392 11.41 34.76 6.55
CA VAL A 392 11.62 36.09 5.90
C VAL A 392 12.40 35.91 4.61
N GLY A 393 11.89 36.53 3.53
CA GLY A 393 12.47 36.45 2.19
C GLY A 393 12.05 35.21 1.37
N ASP A 394 11.33 34.24 1.98
CA ASP A 394 10.74 33.12 1.25
C ASP A 394 9.32 33.48 0.80
N SER A 395 9.13 33.56 -0.53
CA SER A 395 7.85 33.87 -1.17
C SER A 395 7.11 32.63 -1.68
N SER A 396 7.59 31.42 -1.33
CA SER A 396 6.91 30.18 -1.68
C SER A 396 5.50 30.12 -1.08
N VAL A 397 4.59 29.44 -1.76
CA VAL A 397 3.20 29.32 -1.30
C VAL A 397 3.10 28.66 0.08
N GLU A 398 4.01 27.72 0.37
CA GLU A 398 4.12 27.02 1.65
C GLU A 398 4.60 27.97 2.77
N ALA A 399 5.61 28.79 2.50
CA ALA A 399 6.12 29.77 3.46
C ALA A 399 5.06 30.83 3.77
N LEU A 400 4.38 31.35 2.74
CA LEU A 400 3.28 32.29 2.92
C LEU A 400 2.14 31.69 3.75
N ALA A 401 1.79 30.42 3.52
CA ALA A 401 0.79 29.73 4.32
C ALA A 401 1.19 29.62 5.80
N VAL A 402 2.43 29.22 6.08
CA VAL A 402 2.94 29.10 7.48
C VAL A 402 2.99 30.48 8.15
N ARG A 403 3.43 31.52 7.46
CA ARG A 403 3.41 32.90 7.96
C ARG A 403 1.98 33.39 8.19
N GLY A 404 1.03 33.00 7.36
CA GLY A 404 -0.40 33.24 7.58
C GLY A 404 -0.90 32.65 8.89
N TRP A 405 -0.51 31.40 9.20
CA TRP A 405 -0.80 30.78 10.49
C TRP A 405 -0.14 31.52 11.66
N ILE A 406 1.11 31.95 11.52
CA ILE A 406 1.79 32.74 12.56
C ILE A 406 1.06 34.06 12.84
N ALA A 407 0.65 34.79 11.79
CA ALA A 407 -0.13 36.01 11.93
C ALA A 407 -1.47 35.75 12.62
N LEU A 408 -2.16 34.68 12.25
CA LEU A 408 -3.40 34.25 12.91
C LEU A 408 -3.19 33.98 14.40
N TYR A 409 -2.13 33.26 14.76
CA TYR A 409 -1.82 32.96 16.17
C TYR A 409 -1.44 34.19 16.99
N ARG A 410 -0.93 35.24 16.35
CA ARG A 410 -0.71 36.57 16.97
C ARG A 410 -2.00 37.40 17.08
N GLY A 411 -3.10 36.90 16.53
CA GLY A 411 -4.35 37.65 16.46
C GLY A 411 -4.38 38.75 15.40
N GLU A 412 -3.48 38.70 14.40
CA GLU A 412 -3.38 39.66 13.28
C GLU A 412 -4.23 39.18 12.10
N MET A 413 -5.58 39.29 12.23
CA MET A 413 -6.54 38.67 11.31
C MET A 413 -6.40 39.12 9.88
N LYS A 414 -6.21 40.44 9.65
CA LYS A 414 -6.04 41.00 8.32
C LYS A 414 -4.75 40.53 7.64
N THR A 415 -3.64 40.53 8.38
CA THR A 415 -2.35 40.01 7.88
C THR A 415 -2.45 38.51 7.53
N ALA A 416 -3.08 37.74 8.40
CA ALA A 416 -3.33 36.31 8.14
C ALA A 416 -4.13 36.10 6.86
N GLN A 417 -5.22 36.86 6.67
CA GLN A 417 -6.06 36.80 5.48
C GLN A 417 -5.27 37.13 4.21
N GLN A 418 -4.45 38.17 4.24
CA GLN A 418 -3.60 38.57 3.11
C GLN A 418 -2.61 37.49 2.74
N LEU A 419 -1.90 36.92 3.73
CA LEU A 419 -0.92 35.86 3.52
C LEU A 419 -1.58 34.56 3.01
N PHE A 420 -2.73 34.17 3.53
CA PHE A 420 -3.46 33.00 3.04
C PHE A 420 -3.99 33.18 1.62
N ARG A 421 -4.42 34.41 1.23
CA ARG A 421 -4.79 34.69 -0.16
C ARG A 421 -3.59 34.61 -1.10
N ALA A 422 -2.45 35.14 -0.68
CA ALA A 422 -1.21 35.06 -1.46
C ALA A 422 -0.69 33.62 -1.61
N ALA A 423 -0.83 32.79 -0.57
CA ALA A 423 -0.51 31.36 -0.63
C ALA A 423 -1.44 30.56 -1.57
N GLY A 424 -2.68 31.04 -1.77
CA GLY A 424 -3.68 30.35 -2.59
C GLY A 424 -4.30 29.12 -1.93
N PRO A 425 -5.30 28.49 -2.58
CA PRO A 425 -6.08 27.39 -1.99
C PRO A 425 -5.36 26.05 -1.94
N TYR A 426 -4.29 25.87 -2.73
CA TYR A 426 -3.62 24.57 -2.92
C TYR A 426 -2.25 24.44 -2.24
N ALA A 427 -1.84 25.43 -1.45
CA ALA A 427 -0.56 25.38 -0.75
C ALA A 427 -0.55 24.29 0.34
N GLY A 428 0.45 23.42 0.32
CA GLY A 428 0.64 22.35 1.30
C GLY A 428 -0.22 21.10 1.05
N GLU A 429 -0.30 20.23 2.05
CA GLU A 429 -1.10 19.01 2.00
C GLU A 429 -2.62 19.33 1.91
N ARG A 430 -3.39 18.42 1.32
CA ARG A 430 -4.85 18.57 1.16
C ARG A 430 -5.57 18.92 2.46
N ARG A 431 -5.10 18.35 3.58
CA ARG A 431 -5.66 18.62 4.92
C ARG A 431 -5.42 20.07 5.33
N ASP A 432 -4.17 20.57 5.20
CA ASP A 432 -3.79 21.94 5.54
C ASP A 432 -4.53 22.96 4.66
N ALA A 433 -4.70 22.64 3.37
CA ALA A 433 -5.47 23.46 2.44
C ALA A 433 -6.95 23.56 2.85
N THR A 434 -7.56 22.46 3.28
CA THR A 434 -8.94 22.43 3.76
C THR A 434 -9.13 23.22 5.04
N GLU A 435 -8.20 23.07 6.00
CA GLU A 435 -8.24 23.83 7.26
C GLU A 435 -8.08 25.34 7.01
N ARG A 436 -7.15 25.73 6.15
CA ARG A 436 -6.93 27.13 5.77
C ARG A 436 -8.17 27.73 5.11
N THR A 437 -8.85 26.97 4.21
CA THR A 437 -10.07 27.43 3.57
C THR A 437 -11.18 27.67 4.59
N GLY A 438 -11.34 26.78 5.56
CA GLY A 438 -12.29 26.94 6.67
C GLY A 438 -12.00 28.15 7.54
N VAL A 439 -10.72 28.37 7.87
CA VAL A 439 -10.28 29.55 8.64
C VAL A 439 -10.47 30.84 7.84
N MET A 440 -10.19 30.83 6.54
CA MET A 440 -10.43 32.00 5.67
C MET A 440 -11.90 32.42 5.66
N ALA A 441 -12.83 31.48 5.65
CA ALA A 441 -14.26 31.79 5.75
C ALA A 441 -14.60 32.47 7.08
N LEU A 442 -14.05 31.95 8.20
CA LEU A 442 -14.21 32.57 9.52
C LEU A 442 -13.63 33.99 9.56
N LEU A 443 -12.41 34.20 9.02
CA LEU A 443 -11.75 35.52 9.00
C LEU A 443 -12.54 36.59 8.25
N GLN A 444 -13.44 36.20 7.33
CA GLN A 444 -14.33 37.13 6.63
C GLN A 444 -15.51 37.60 7.48
N GLN A 445 -15.87 36.85 8.52
CA GLN A 445 -17.01 37.16 9.40
C GLN A 445 -16.57 37.93 10.66
N LEU A 446 -15.26 37.91 11.00
CA LEU A 446 -14.76 38.55 12.20
C LEU A 446 -14.73 40.06 12.06
N PRO A 447 -15.20 40.80 13.07
CA PRO A 447 -15.10 42.25 13.10
C PRO A 447 -13.65 42.68 13.42
N GLY A 448 -13.10 43.56 12.60
CA GLY A 448 -11.80 44.21 12.87
C GLY A 448 -10.58 43.43 12.39
N ASP A 449 -9.44 44.12 12.45
CA ASP A 449 -8.14 43.68 11.91
C ASP A 449 -7.37 42.78 12.90
N ARG A 450 -7.74 42.78 14.17
CA ARG A 450 -7.02 42.09 15.25
C ARG A 450 -7.98 41.38 16.21
N PHE A 451 -7.63 40.15 16.59
CA PHE A 451 -8.36 39.35 17.58
C PHE A 451 -7.37 38.45 18.37
N PRO A 452 -6.64 39.01 19.36
CA PRO A 452 -5.58 38.29 20.08
C PRO A 452 -6.08 37.05 20.82
N GLU A 453 -7.29 37.10 21.40
CA GLU A 453 -7.87 36.01 22.19
C GLU A 453 -8.14 34.76 21.31
N LEU A 454 -8.66 34.97 20.12
CA LEU A 454 -8.85 33.89 19.15
C LEU A 454 -7.49 33.32 18.69
N GLY A 455 -6.54 34.21 18.39
CA GLY A 455 -5.19 33.80 18.01
C GLY A 455 -4.50 32.95 19.08
N ALA A 456 -4.55 33.39 20.33
CA ALA A 456 -3.98 32.65 21.45
C ALA A 456 -4.63 31.27 21.65
N ALA A 457 -5.96 31.17 21.51
CA ALA A 457 -6.69 29.92 21.62
C ALA A 457 -6.31 28.93 20.50
N LEU A 458 -6.18 29.41 19.27
CA LEU A 458 -5.74 28.60 18.13
C LEU A 458 -4.27 28.16 18.24
N LEU A 459 -3.42 28.98 18.85
CA LEU A 459 -2.04 28.58 19.16
C LEU A 459 -1.99 27.40 20.14
N LEU A 460 -2.89 27.37 21.14
CA LEU A 460 -3.00 26.22 22.06
C LEU A 460 -3.38 24.94 21.32
N VAL A 461 -4.26 25.01 20.31
CA VAL A 461 -4.54 23.86 19.42
C VAL A 461 -3.26 23.38 18.74
N ALA A 462 -2.48 24.30 18.14
CA ALA A 462 -1.25 23.96 17.43
C ALA A 462 -0.16 23.38 18.37
N ARG A 463 -0.21 23.71 19.65
CA ARG A 463 0.67 23.19 20.70
C ARG A 463 0.18 21.88 21.33
N GLY A 464 -1.02 21.41 20.99
CA GLY A 464 -1.62 20.19 21.53
C GLY A 464 -2.32 20.36 22.89
N ASP A 465 -2.43 21.58 23.40
CA ASP A 465 -3.21 21.88 24.61
C ASP A 465 -4.70 22.00 24.26
N SER A 466 -5.36 20.86 24.20
CA SER A 466 -6.76 20.76 23.79
C SER A 466 -7.71 21.38 24.81
N ALA A 467 -7.44 21.24 26.11
CA ALA A 467 -8.30 21.76 27.15
C ALA A 467 -8.21 23.30 27.20
N GLY A 468 -7.01 23.85 27.23
CA GLY A 468 -6.77 25.28 27.16
C GLY A 468 -7.32 25.91 25.90
N ALA A 469 -7.17 25.22 24.74
CA ALA A 469 -7.70 25.68 23.47
C ALA A 469 -9.24 25.82 23.47
N LEU A 470 -9.97 24.82 23.94
CA LEU A 470 -11.44 24.87 23.99
C LEU A 470 -11.95 25.93 24.97
N ALA A 471 -11.30 26.07 26.14
CA ALA A 471 -11.63 27.15 27.07
C ALA A 471 -11.38 28.53 26.46
N GLY A 472 -10.21 28.71 25.79
CA GLY A 472 -9.83 29.94 25.10
C GLY A 472 -10.79 30.28 23.94
N LEU A 473 -11.20 29.30 23.15
CA LEU A 473 -12.17 29.49 22.05
C LEU A 473 -13.56 29.90 22.56
N ARG A 474 -14.01 29.32 23.67
CA ARG A 474 -15.27 29.77 24.30
C ARG A 474 -15.18 31.21 24.78
N ALA A 475 -14.09 31.56 25.47
CA ALA A 475 -13.86 32.94 25.91
C ALA A 475 -13.75 33.93 24.73
N ALA A 476 -13.09 33.52 23.62
CA ALA A 476 -13.04 34.32 22.42
C ALA A 476 -14.43 34.50 21.79
N ALA A 477 -15.27 33.46 21.77
CA ALA A 477 -16.63 33.54 21.25
C ALA A 477 -17.47 34.64 21.92
N GLU A 478 -17.33 34.83 23.24
CA GLU A 478 -18.04 35.88 23.97
C GLU A 478 -17.65 37.30 23.53
N ARG A 479 -16.50 37.45 22.89
CA ARG A 479 -15.98 38.73 22.35
C ARG A 479 -16.14 38.87 20.84
N ALA A 480 -16.61 37.82 20.16
CA ALA A 480 -16.69 37.77 18.71
C ALA A 480 -17.91 38.52 18.13
N GLY A 481 -18.83 39.05 18.97
CA GLY A 481 -20.04 39.72 18.50
C GLY A 481 -20.87 38.82 17.60
N ASP A 482 -21.22 39.32 16.41
CA ASP A 482 -22.04 38.58 15.44
C ASP A 482 -21.34 37.30 14.91
N ALA A 483 -20.03 37.20 14.99
CA ALA A 483 -19.26 36.01 14.62
C ALA A 483 -19.17 34.93 15.74
N ARG A 484 -19.85 35.13 16.90
CA ARG A 484 -19.89 34.17 18.00
C ARG A 484 -20.28 32.75 17.54
N PRO A 485 -21.33 32.55 16.73
CA PRO A 485 -21.69 31.23 16.23
C PRO A 485 -20.58 30.58 15.41
N ASP A 486 -19.84 31.34 14.60
CA ASP A 486 -18.75 30.83 13.77
C ASP A 486 -17.55 30.39 14.59
N VAL A 487 -17.20 31.12 15.66
CA VAL A 487 -16.13 30.75 16.61
C VAL A 487 -16.53 29.50 17.40
N LEU A 488 -17.79 29.40 17.87
CA LEU A 488 -18.27 28.20 18.56
C LEU A 488 -18.34 26.98 17.63
N LEU A 489 -18.72 27.16 16.36
CA LEU A 489 -18.66 26.10 15.35
C LEU A 489 -17.23 25.59 15.15
N LEU A 490 -16.26 26.52 15.08
CA LEU A 490 -14.84 26.15 15.02
C LEU A 490 -14.40 25.34 16.25
N ALA A 491 -14.79 25.79 17.45
CA ALA A 491 -14.52 25.08 18.70
C ALA A 491 -15.12 23.67 18.70
N GLY A 492 -16.36 23.52 18.24
CA GLY A 492 -17.04 22.21 18.08
C GLY A 492 -16.31 21.28 17.13
N ARG A 493 -15.86 21.79 15.97
CA ARG A 493 -15.07 21.02 15.01
C ARG A 493 -13.71 20.59 15.56
N ILE A 494 -13.06 21.43 16.32
CA ILE A 494 -11.81 21.09 17.01
C ILE A 494 -12.08 20.01 18.06
N ALA A 495 -13.08 20.17 18.93
CA ALA A 495 -13.46 19.18 19.92
C ALA A 495 -13.80 17.81 19.28
N ALA A 496 -14.52 17.79 18.16
CA ALA A 496 -14.89 16.58 17.44
C ALA A 496 -13.67 15.82 16.86
N ARG A 497 -12.55 16.50 16.63
CA ARG A 497 -11.28 15.91 16.14
C ARG A 497 -10.37 15.39 17.26
N LEU A 498 -10.56 15.84 18.48
CA LEU A 498 -9.74 15.48 19.63
C LEU A 498 -10.09 14.11 20.27
N GLY A 499 -10.92 13.33 19.60
CA GLY A 499 -11.26 11.96 20.00
C GLY A 499 -12.50 11.83 20.88
N THR A 500 -12.73 10.61 21.37
CA THR A 500 -13.98 10.24 22.07
C THR A 500 -14.20 11.02 23.36
N ALA A 501 -13.15 11.38 24.07
CA ALA A 501 -13.22 12.13 25.33
C ALA A 501 -13.86 13.52 25.16
N GLN A 502 -13.79 14.13 23.97
CA GLN A 502 -14.32 15.47 23.70
C GLN A 502 -15.61 15.47 22.87
N GLN A 503 -16.16 14.30 22.56
CA GLN A 503 -17.39 14.20 21.75
C GLN A 503 -18.60 14.85 22.40
N ALA A 504 -18.74 14.71 23.72
CA ALA A 504 -19.82 15.36 24.47
C ALA A 504 -19.70 16.89 24.40
N THR A 505 -18.48 17.43 24.51
CA THR A 505 -18.20 18.86 24.35
C THR A 505 -18.50 19.34 22.94
N ALA A 506 -18.11 18.56 21.92
CA ALA A 506 -18.40 18.87 20.53
C ALA A 506 -19.91 18.91 20.26
N LEU A 507 -20.65 17.92 20.76
CA LEU A 507 -22.10 17.85 20.65
C LEU A 507 -22.79 19.07 21.25
N ALA A 508 -22.41 19.42 22.49
CA ALA A 508 -22.96 20.59 23.19
C ALA A 508 -22.71 21.90 22.41
N LEU A 509 -21.49 22.05 21.85
CA LEU A 509 -21.16 23.22 21.03
C LEU A 509 -21.98 23.29 19.74
N PHE A 510 -22.17 22.18 19.03
CA PHE A 510 -22.98 22.16 17.82
C PHE A 510 -24.45 22.44 18.11
N GLN A 511 -24.99 21.90 19.21
CA GLN A 511 -26.34 22.19 19.69
C GLN A 511 -26.52 23.66 20.05
N GLU A 512 -25.56 24.24 20.78
CA GLU A 512 -25.56 25.65 21.13
C GLU A 512 -25.61 26.51 19.85
N VAL A 513 -24.76 26.26 18.88
CA VAL A 513 -24.74 27.01 17.61
C VAL A 513 -26.03 26.82 16.81
N ALA A 514 -26.56 25.60 16.73
CA ALA A 514 -27.81 25.32 16.02
C ALA A 514 -29.00 26.08 16.63
N THR A 515 -29.06 26.19 17.96
CA THR A 515 -30.18 26.85 18.67
C THR A 515 -30.03 28.36 18.78
N THR A 516 -28.80 28.88 18.98
CA THR A 516 -28.55 30.29 19.21
C THR A 516 -28.04 31.04 17.98
N GLY A 517 -27.57 30.32 16.96
CA GLY A 517 -26.94 30.89 15.75
C GLY A 517 -27.92 31.68 14.83
N GLY A 518 -29.21 31.58 15.07
CA GLY A 518 -30.22 32.37 14.38
C GLY A 518 -30.15 32.25 12.85
N LYS A 519 -29.92 33.37 12.18
CA LYS A 519 -29.79 33.46 10.69
C LYS A 519 -28.35 33.27 10.21
N SER A 520 -27.39 32.99 11.11
CA SER A 520 -26.00 32.76 10.73
C SER A 520 -25.86 31.51 9.86
N ALA A 521 -24.94 31.55 8.89
CA ALA A 521 -24.56 30.38 8.10
C ALA A 521 -23.90 29.28 8.96
N ALA A 522 -23.46 29.59 10.18
CA ALA A 522 -22.91 28.62 11.13
C ALA A 522 -23.97 27.65 11.66
N ALA A 523 -25.25 28.07 11.79
CA ALA A 523 -26.30 27.19 12.34
C ALA A 523 -26.54 25.94 11.46
N PRO A 524 -26.80 26.01 10.14
CA PRO A 524 -26.96 24.82 9.32
C PRO A 524 -25.66 24.01 9.22
N ALA A 525 -24.49 24.65 9.29
CA ALA A 525 -23.22 23.95 9.31
C ALA A 525 -23.01 23.16 10.61
N ALA A 526 -23.45 23.71 11.75
CA ALA A 526 -23.40 23.03 13.04
C ALA A 526 -24.34 21.82 13.07
N GLU A 527 -25.54 21.94 12.49
CA GLU A 527 -26.48 20.82 12.38
C GLU A 527 -25.91 19.67 11.54
N LEU A 528 -25.21 19.98 10.44
CA LEU A 528 -24.52 18.97 9.65
C LEU A 528 -23.42 18.27 10.45
N GLU A 529 -22.59 19.01 11.16
CA GLU A 529 -21.52 18.43 12.00
C GLU A 529 -22.09 17.62 13.18
N TRP A 530 -23.21 18.05 13.73
CA TRP A 530 -23.94 17.30 14.76
C TRP A 530 -24.43 15.96 14.20
N ALA A 531 -25.10 15.95 13.06
CA ALA A 531 -25.54 14.73 12.41
C ALA A 531 -24.36 13.77 12.11
N ARG A 532 -23.22 14.29 11.64
CA ARG A 532 -21.98 13.53 11.43
C ARG A 532 -21.45 12.91 12.71
N LEU A 533 -21.52 13.63 13.82
CA LEU A 533 -21.10 13.12 15.10
C LEU A 533 -22.01 11.98 15.58
N LEU A 534 -23.34 12.11 15.40
CA LEU A 534 -24.32 11.06 15.68
C LEU A 534 -24.07 9.79 14.83
N LEU A 535 -23.75 9.95 13.53
CA LEU A 535 -23.38 8.80 12.68
C LEU A 535 -22.13 8.08 13.18
N ARG A 536 -21.10 8.82 13.59
CA ARG A 536 -19.89 8.24 14.19
C ARG A 536 -20.17 7.49 15.50
N GLN A 537 -21.21 7.91 16.25
CA GLN A 537 -21.69 7.26 17.47
C GLN A 537 -22.68 6.12 17.20
N GLN A 538 -22.90 5.77 15.93
CA GLN A 538 -23.88 4.76 15.49
C GLN A 538 -25.34 5.09 15.85
N GLN A 539 -25.63 6.34 16.13
CA GLN A 539 -26.98 6.83 16.41
C GLN A 539 -27.69 7.24 15.11
N THR A 540 -27.83 6.27 14.20
CA THR A 540 -28.29 6.51 12.81
C THR A 540 -29.67 7.15 12.74
N ALA A 541 -30.61 6.73 13.56
CA ALA A 541 -31.98 7.29 13.56
C ALA A 541 -31.99 8.78 13.97
N ALA A 542 -31.23 9.15 15.01
CA ALA A 542 -31.08 10.53 15.43
C ALA A 542 -30.39 11.40 14.38
N ALA A 543 -29.37 10.85 13.71
CA ALA A 543 -28.66 11.53 12.63
C ALA A 543 -29.57 11.79 11.43
N ILE A 544 -30.43 10.84 11.05
CA ILE A 544 -31.41 11.00 9.98
C ILE A 544 -32.38 12.13 10.33
N ALA A 545 -32.96 12.13 11.54
CA ALA A 545 -33.86 13.17 11.97
C ALA A 545 -33.21 14.57 11.92
N GLN A 546 -31.93 14.66 12.33
CA GLN A 546 -31.17 15.91 12.31
C GLN A 546 -30.89 16.39 10.87
N LEU A 547 -30.53 15.48 9.94
CA LEU A 547 -30.33 15.81 8.53
C LEU A 547 -31.63 16.25 7.84
N GLU A 548 -32.75 15.60 8.15
CA GLU A 548 -34.07 15.99 7.65
C GLU A 548 -34.47 17.38 8.16
N HIS A 549 -34.26 17.64 9.46
CA HIS A 549 -34.50 18.96 10.04
C HIS A 549 -33.69 20.04 9.32
N LEU A 550 -32.35 19.82 9.14
CA LEU A 550 -31.48 20.75 8.44
C LEU A 550 -32.00 21.10 7.03
N ILE A 551 -32.36 20.07 6.26
CA ILE A 551 -32.83 20.26 4.88
C ILE A 551 -34.15 21.06 4.82
N LEU A 552 -35.04 20.87 5.80
CA LEU A 552 -36.33 21.55 5.87
C LEU A 552 -36.20 22.97 6.44
N ALA A 553 -35.39 23.15 7.50
CA ALA A 553 -35.23 24.43 8.17
C ALA A 553 -34.38 25.43 7.37
N TYR A 554 -33.38 24.92 6.60
CA TYR A 554 -32.44 25.77 5.86
C TYR A 554 -32.35 25.43 4.36
N PRO A 555 -33.45 25.44 3.59
CA PRO A 555 -33.46 24.92 2.22
C PRO A 555 -32.52 25.64 1.25
N ALA A 556 -32.17 26.89 1.53
CA ALA A 556 -31.24 27.70 0.73
C ALA A 556 -29.79 27.64 1.18
N SER A 557 -29.47 26.84 2.23
CA SER A 557 -28.10 26.77 2.74
C SER A 557 -27.18 25.99 1.81
N ALA A 558 -25.94 26.46 1.70
CA ALA A 558 -24.89 25.81 0.89
C ALA A 558 -24.55 24.39 1.35
N VAL A 559 -24.87 23.99 2.59
CA VAL A 559 -24.62 22.65 3.11
C VAL A 559 -25.72 21.63 2.79
N VAL A 560 -26.87 22.06 2.26
CA VAL A 560 -28.02 21.18 1.94
C VAL A 560 -27.68 20.09 0.92
N PRO A 561 -26.95 20.33 -0.17
CA PRO A 561 -26.56 19.26 -1.09
C PRO A 561 -25.72 18.17 -0.41
N GLU A 562 -24.88 18.55 0.54
CA GLU A 562 -24.07 17.61 1.31
C GLU A 562 -24.92 16.84 2.33
N ALA A 563 -25.78 17.52 3.06
CA ALA A 563 -26.74 16.92 3.98
C ALA A 563 -27.64 15.87 3.30
N ARG A 564 -28.11 16.14 2.09
CA ARG A 564 -28.90 15.17 1.30
C ARG A 564 -28.10 13.91 0.98
N ARG A 565 -26.85 14.06 0.54
CA ARG A 565 -25.98 12.91 0.26
C ARG A 565 -25.73 12.06 1.50
N GLU A 566 -25.54 12.70 2.67
CA GLU A 566 -25.35 11.98 3.93
C GLU A 566 -26.64 11.32 4.42
N LEU A 567 -27.79 11.96 4.24
CA LEU A 567 -29.10 11.40 4.54
C LEU A 567 -29.37 10.12 3.72
N GLU A 568 -29.12 10.15 2.42
CA GLU A 568 -29.28 8.96 1.56
C GLU A 568 -28.36 7.81 2.00
N ARG A 569 -27.11 8.11 2.35
CA ARG A 569 -26.18 7.11 2.88
C ARG A 569 -26.66 6.52 4.20
N ALA A 570 -27.13 7.37 5.12
CA ALA A 570 -27.63 6.94 6.42
C ALA A 570 -28.89 6.06 6.28
N LYS A 571 -29.81 6.40 5.38
CA LYS A 571 -31.01 5.61 5.07
C LYS A 571 -30.67 4.28 4.40
N GLY A 572 -29.66 4.25 3.52
CA GLY A 572 -29.18 3.03 2.89
C GLY A 572 -28.43 2.08 3.85
N ALA A 573 -27.92 2.59 4.96
CA ALA A 573 -27.28 1.78 6.00
C ALA A 573 -28.28 1.09 6.97
N ILE A 574 -29.57 1.46 6.93
CA ILE A 574 -30.63 0.78 7.69
C ILE A 574 -31.08 -0.44 6.88
N PRO A 575 -30.99 -1.68 7.42
CA PRO A 575 -31.55 -2.86 6.76
C PRO A 575 -33.04 -2.63 6.46
N LYS A 576 -33.46 -2.82 5.22
CA LYS A 576 -34.89 -2.84 4.90
C LYS A 576 -35.50 -4.03 5.62
N SER A 577 -36.36 -3.76 6.61
CA SER A 577 -37.14 -4.75 7.36
C SER A 577 -38.04 -5.56 6.45
#